data_7dd559155f6f31b1b8df045158ab2a57
#
_entry.id   7dd559155f6f31b1b8df045158ab2a57
#
_cell.length_a   1.000
_cell.length_b   1.000
_cell.length_c   1.000
_cell.angle_alpha   90.00
_cell.angle_beta   90.00
_cell.angle_gamma   90.00
#
_symmetry.space_group_name_H-M   'P 1'
#
loop_
_entity.id
_entity.type
_entity.pdbx_description
1 polymer ?
#
loop_
_entity_poly.entity_id
_entity_poly.type
_entity_poly.pdbx_seq_one_letter_code
_entity_poly.pdbx_strand_id
1 'polypeptide(L)'
;MKETNVKPAEGKLGIMCVGLGAVTSTFITGTLMVRKGLGKPVGSMTQMDKMRVGNEYKKYGEIVSLAKLDDIVFGAWDIFPDNAFESAMHAEVLRDRDIYPVKEELEQIRPFKAVFDPEYVKRLNGTWVKEGKNRWDLMEQV
;
A
#
# COMPACT_ATOMS: atom_id res chain seq x y z
N MET A 1 17.89 22.32 17.12
CA MET A 1 17.54 21.26 16.15
C MET A 1 18.17 21.66 14.82
N LYS A 2 18.88 20.75 14.13
CA LYS A 2 19.34 21.02 12.76
C LYS A 2 18.11 21.06 11.86
N GLU A 3 17.92 22.14 11.13
CA GLU A 3 16.91 22.18 10.06
C GLU A 3 17.21 21.07 9.06
N THR A 4 16.31 20.12 8.94
CA THR A 4 16.40 19.08 7.92
C THR A 4 15.71 19.62 6.67
N ASN A 5 16.50 20.04 5.70
CA ASN A 5 15.97 20.49 4.41
C ASN A 5 15.49 19.28 3.62
N VAL A 6 14.20 18.95 3.73
CA VAL A 6 13.57 17.86 2.99
C VAL A 6 13.23 18.38 1.60
N LYS A 7 13.91 17.86 0.59
CA LYS A 7 13.60 18.17 -0.82
C LYS A 7 12.27 17.54 -1.21
N PRO A 8 11.48 18.18 -2.08
CA PRO A 8 10.31 17.55 -2.68
C PRO A 8 10.70 16.24 -3.36
N ALA A 9 9.84 15.23 -3.24
CA ALA A 9 10.02 13.99 -4.00
C ALA A 9 9.78 14.26 -5.48
N GLU A 10 10.68 13.80 -6.33
CA GLU A 10 10.52 13.84 -7.77
C GLU A 10 10.10 12.43 -8.27
N GLY A 11 9.09 12.39 -9.15
CA GLY A 11 8.57 11.15 -9.72
C GLY A 11 7.55 10.43 -8.84
N LYS A 12 7.46 9.10 -9.00
CA LYS A 12 6.48 8.27 -8.31
C LYS A 12 6.97 7.81 -6.95
N LEU A 13 6.04 7.72 -5.99
CA LEU A 13 6.28 7.12 -4.68
C LEU A 13 5.90 5.64 -4.70
N GLY A 14 6.87 4.74 -4.55
CA GLY A 14 6.63 3.32 -4.37
C GLY A 14 6.24 2.99 -2.93
N ILE A 15 5.13 2.29 -2.73
CA ILE A 15 4.74 1.72 -1.44
C ILE A 15 4.83 0.21 -1.56
N MET A 16 5.82 -0.37 -0.85
CA MET A 16 5.99 -1.82 -0.78
C MET A 16 5.39 -2.35 0.52
N CYS A 17 4.41 -3.23 0.39
CA CYS A 17 3.69 -3.81 1.52
C CYS A 17 4.21 -5.20 1.84
N VAL A 18 4.40 -5.51 3.11
CA VAL A 18 4.70 -6.86 3.59
C VAL A 18 3.38 -7.56 3.89
N GLY A 19 2.94 -8.40 2.96
CA GLY A 19 1.64 -9.03 2.95
C GLY A 19 0.60 -8.27 2.09
N LEU A 20 -0.08 -8.99 1.21
CA LEU A 20 -1.18 -8.48 0.37
C LEU A 20 -2.56 -8.96 0.88
N GLY A 21 -2.68 -9.12 2.19
CA GLY A 21 -3.92 -9.57 2.84
C GLY A 21 -4.95 -8.44 3.01
N ALA A 22 -5.89 -8.65 3.94
CA ALA A 22 -7.07 -7.81 4.16
C ALA A 22 -6.76 -6.30 4.32
N VAL A 23 -5.76 -5.95 5.13
CA VAL A 23 -5.41 -4.54 5.38
C VAL A 23 -4.84 -3.88 4.14
N THR A 24 -3.88 -4.52 3.50
CA THR A 24 -3.20 -3.98 2.32
C THR A 24 -4.16 -3.86 1.13
N SER A 25 -4.94 -4.89 0.84
CA SER A 25 -5.91 -4.86 -0.26
C SER A 25 -6.99 -3.79 -0.03
N THR A 26 -7.47 -3.61 1.20
CA THR A 26 -8.41 -2.54 1.58
C THR A 26 -7.80 -1.16 1.36
N PHE A 27 -6.56 -0.95 1.80
CA PHE A 27 -5.84 0.32 1.65
C PHE A 27 -5.62 0.67 0.18
N ILE A 28 -5.17 -0.29 -0.64
CA ILE A 28 -4.95 -0.09 -2.08
C ILE A 28 -6.27 0.23 -2.78
N THR A 29 -7.31 -0.58 -2.54
CA THR A 29 -8.65 -0.38 -3.12
C THR A 29 -9.18 1.02 -2.79
N GLY A 30 -9.12 1.43 -1.51
CA GLY A 30 -9.56 2.75 -1.07
C GLY A 30 -8.80 3.89 -1.76
N THR A 31 -7.49 3.75 -1.93
CA THR A 31 -6.68 4.75 -2.64
C THR A 31 -7.07 4.86 -4.11
N LEU A 32 -7.26 3.73 -4.80
CA LEU A 32 -7.69 3.70 -6.19
C LEU A 32 -9.09 4.28 -6.38
N MET A 33 -10.02 3.99 -5.47
CA MET A 33 -11.37 4.59 -5.46
C MET A 33 -11.31 6.12 -5.32
N VAL A 34 -10.43 6.63 -4.44
CA VAL A 34 -10.23 8.09 -4.28
C VAL A 34 -9.66 8.71 -5.56
N ARG A 35 -8.68 8.07 -6.20
CA ARG A 35 -8.12 8.53 -7.48
C ARG A 35 -9.18 8.66 -8.57
N LYS A 36 -10.10 7.71 -8.65
CA LYS A 36 -11.23 7.75 -9.60
C LYS A 36 -12.36 8.71 -9.18
N GLY A 37 -12.25 9.40 -8.05
CA GLY A 37 -13.30 10.28 -7.53
C GLY A 37 -14.55 9.54 -7.04
N LEU A 38 -14.46 8.22 -6.85
CA LEU A 38 -15.54 7.34 -6.39
C LEU A 38 -15.59 7.24 -4.86
N GLY A 39 -14.59 7.76 -4.17
CA GLY A 39 -14.48 7.78 -2.71
C GLY A 39 -13.88 9.10 -2.22
N LYS A 40 -13.99 9.32 -0.92
CA LYS A 40 -13.31 10.43 -0.23
C LYS A 40 -12.30 9.85 0.76
N PRO A 41 -11.11 10.45 0.92
CA PRO A 41 -10.09 9.97 1.85
C PRO A 41 -10.42 10.37 3.30
N VAL A 42 -11.62 10.02 3.75
CA VAL A 42 -12.13 10.32 5.10
C VAL A 42 -11.20 9.66 6.13
N GLY A 43 -10.80 10.43 7.14
CA GLY A 43 -9.82 9.98 8.14
C GLY A 43 -8.36 10.23 7.75
N SER A 44 -8.07 10.61 6.50
CA SER A 44 -6.73 11.05 6.11
C SER A 44 -6.54 12.53 6.42
N MET A 45 -5.85 12.81 7.51
CA MET A 45 -5.55 14.18 7.94
C MET A 45 -4.84 14.97 6.83
N THR A 46 -3.88 14.38 6.18
CA THR A 46 -3.09 15.07 5.13
C THR A 46 -3.87 15.38 3.85
N GLN A 47 -4.96 14.66 3.59
CA GLN A 47 -5.80 14.84 2.43
C GLN A 47 -7.04 15.72 2.69
N MET A 48 -7.60 15.66 3.89
CA MET A 48 -8.89 16.26 4.21
C MET A 48 -8.77 17.52 5.06
N ASP A 49 -7.80 17.54 5.98
CA ASP A 49 -7.73 18.57 7.00
C ASP A 49 -6.85 19.75 6.61
N LYS A 50 -7.00 20.81 7.40
CA LYS A 50 -6.20 22.03 7.34
C LYS A 50 -5.51 22.24 8.68
N MET A 51 -4.29 22.75 8.65
CA MET A 51 -3.63 23.20 9.87
C MET A 51 -3.55 24.72 9.91
N ARG A 52 -3.52 25.26 11.13
CA ARG A 52 -3.36 26.68 11.34
C ARG A 52 -1.90 27.07 11.18
N VAL A 53 -1.64 28.02 10.29
CA VAL A 53 -0.33 28.64 10.07
C VAL A 53 -0.49 30.15 10.31
N GLY A 54 -0.03 30.63 11.46
CA GLY A 54 -0.31 32.00 11.89
C GLY A 54 -1.79 32.26 12.08
N ASN A 55 -2.37 33.15 11.30
CA ASN A 55 -3.78 33.51 11.34
C ASN A 55 -4.65 32.83 10.24
N GLU A 56 -4.06 32.00 9.41
CA GLU A 56 -4.71 31.33 8.29
C GLU A 56 -4.79 29.81 8.48
N TYR A 57 -5.78 29.18 7.82
CA TYR A 57 -5.88 27.72 7.71
C TYR A 57 -5.48 27.28 6.30
N LYS A 58 -4.42 26.48 6.22
CA LYS A 58 -3.89 25.94 4.96
C LYS A 58 -4.00 24.42 4.93
N LYS A 59 -4.22 23.84 3.73
CA LYS A 59 -4.17 22.39 3.57
C LYS A 59 -2.74 21.88 3.78
N TYR A 60 -2.60 20.66 4.27
CA TYR A 60 -1.27 20.07 4.53
C TYR A 60 -0.38 20.08 3.28
N GLY A 61 -0.91 19.74 2.09
CA GLY A 61 -0.15 19.76 0.85
C GLY A 61 0.30 21.15 0.36
N GLU A 62 -0.24 22.23 0.95
CA GLU A 62 0.21 23.61 0.70
C GLU A 62 1.40 24.02 1.60
N ILE A 63 1.63 23.25 2.67
CA ILE A 63 2.65 23.53 3.69
C ILE A 63 3.85 22.61 3.53
N VAL A 64 3.57 21.33 3.22
CA VAL A 64 4.61 20.29 3.06
C VAL A 64 4.44 19.66 1.68
N SER A 65 5.57 19.43 1.00
CA SER A 65 5.59 18.69 -0.27
C SER A 65 5.27 17.21 -0.02
N LEU A 66 4.00 16.86 -0.19
CA LEU A 66 3.54 15.47 -0.12
C LEU A 66 3.44 14.88 -1.52
N ALA A 67 3.72 13.59 -1.66
CA ALA A 67 3.41 12.85 -2.87
C ALA A 67 1.91 12.89 -3.15
N LYS A 68 1.54 13.14 -4.40
CA LYS A 68 0.13 13.09 -4.81
C LYS A 68 -0.35 11.64 -4.83
N LEU A 69 -1.64 11.42 -4.57
CA LEU A 69 -2.20 10.07 -4.62
C LEU A 69 -1.97 9.39 -5.98
N ASP A 70 -2.02 10.15 -7.07
CA ASP A 70 -1.80 9.65 -8.44
C ASP A 70 -0.35 9.24 -8.71
N ASP A 71 0.60 9.74 -7.92
CA ASP A 71 2.02 9.41 -8.04
C ASP A 71 2.43 8.19 -7.20
N ILE A 72 1.51 7.60 -6.44
CA ILE A 72 1.79 6.41 -5.63
C ILE A 72 1.69 5.14 -6.50
N VAL A 73 2.67 4.27 -6.40
CA VAL A 73 2.69 2.94 -7.02
C VAL A 73 2.76 1.89 -5.93
N PHE A 74 1.96 0.84 -6.04
CA PHE A 74 1.88 -0.22 -5.05
C PHE A 74 2.60 -1.47 -5.50
N GLY A 75 3.29 -2.12 -4.56
CA GLY A 75 3.83 -3.45 -4.67
C GLY A 75 3.69 -4.18 -3.33
N ALA A 76 3.81 -5.49 -3.35
CA ALA A 76 3.75 -6.27 -2.13
C ALA A 76 4.60 -7.54 -2.24
N TRP A 77 5.03 -8.08 -1.10
CA TRP A 77 5.44 -9.47 -0.98
C TRP A 77 4.33 -10.24 -0.29
N ASP A 78 4.00 -11.42 -0.77
CA ASP A 78 3.06 -12.30 -0.10
C ASP A 78 3.50 -13.76 -0.23
N ILE A 79 3.00 -14.58 0.69
CA ILE A 79 3.20 -16.04 0.69
C ILE A 79 2.17 -16.78 -0.16
N PHE A 80 1.18 -16.06 -0.70
CA PHE A 80 0.18 -16.52 -1.66
C PHE A 80 0.28 -15.77 -2.97
N PRO A 81 -0.04 -16.38 -4.11
CA PRO A 81 0.11 -15.77 -5.44
C PRO A 81 -1.02 -14.82 -5.84
N ASP A 82 -2.04 -14.66 -4.99
CA ASP A 82 -3.24 -13.88 -5.27
C ASP A 82 -2.89 -12.43 -5.59
N ASN A 83 -3.44 -11.88 -6.67
CA ASN A 83 -3.33 -10.45 -6.96
C ASN A 83 -4.20 -9.62 -5.99
N ALA A 84 -4.08 -8.29 -6.04
CA ALA A 84 -4.78 -7.42 -5.10
C ALA A 84 -6.31 -7.50 -5.23
N PHE A 85 -6.85 -7.84 -6.41
CA PHE A 85 -8.29 -8.04 -6.59
C PHE A 85 -8.74 -9.34 -5.90
N GLU A 86 -8.06 -10.46 -6.17
CA GLU A 86 -8.34 -11.75 -5.56
C GLU A 86 -8.22 -11.66 -4.03
N SER A 87 -7.17 -11.00 -3.53
CA SER A 87 -6.96 -10.77 -2.10
C SER A 87 -8.05 -9.91 -1.47
N ALA A 88 -8.53 -8.86 -2.15
CA ALA A 88 -9.62 -8.02 -1.67
C ALA A 88 -10.94 -8.77 -1.59
N MET A 89 -11.23 -9.60 -2.61
CA MET A 89 -12.43 -10.45 -2.63
C MET A 89 -12.37 -11.52 -1.54
N HIS A 90 -11.22 -12.17 -1.37
CA HIS A 90 -11.02 -13.21 -0.37
C HIS A 90 -11.09 -12.68 1.07
N ALA A 91 -10.64 -11.44 1.28
CA ALA A 91 -10.65 -10.81 2.61
C ALA A 91 -12.05 -10.50 3.15
N GLU A 92 -13.04 -10.35 2.27
CA GLU A 92 -14.45 -10.04 2.62
C GLU A 92 -14.63 -8.79 3.51
N VAL A 93 -13.66 -7.84 3.46
CA VAL A 93 -13.72 -6.58 4.22
C VAL A 93 -14.52 -5.52 3.47
N LEU A 94 -14.29 -5.43 2.16
CA LEU A 94 -14.97 -4.49 1.27
C LEU A 94 -16.14 -5.19 0.56
N ARG A 95 -17.11 -4.38 0.16
CA ARG A 95 -18.23 -4.87 -0.66
C ARG A 95 -17.85 -4.89 -2.13
N ASP A 96 -18.46 -5.74 -2.91
CA ASP A 96 -18.29 -5.83 -4.36
C ASP A 96 -18.33 -4.47 -5.05
N ARG A 97 -19.29 -3.61 -4.67
CA ARG A 97 -19.43 -2.26 -5.22
C ARG A 97 -18.22 -1.35 -4.99
N ASP A 98 -17.37 -1.67 -4.01
CA ASP A 98 -16.19 -0.90 -3.65
C ASP A 98 -14.93 -1.47 -4.35
N ILE A 99 -14.96 -2.74 -4.76
CA ILE A 99 -13.83 -3.46 -5.36
C ILE A 99 -13.92 -3.43 -6.90
N TYR A 100 -15.09 -3.75 -7.47
CA TYR A 100 -15.25 -3.87 -8.92
C TYR A 100 -14.92 -2.59 -9.72
N PRO A 101 -15.21 -1.37 -9.25
CA PRO A 101 -14.85 -0.16 -10.00
C PRO A 101 -13.36 0.05 -10.25
N VAL A 102 -12.51 -0.64 -9.49
CA VAL A 102 -11.04 -0.56 -9.58
C VAL A 102 -10.40 -1.93 -9.85
N LYS A 103 -11.19 -2.86 -10.35
CA LYS A 103 -10.77 -4.25 -10.61
C LYS A 103 -9.54 -4.32 -11.50
N GLU A 104 -9.56 -3.63 -12.62
CA GLU A 104 -8.48 -3.69 -13.63
C GLU A 104 -7.14 -3.26 -13.04
N GLU A 105 -7.12 -2.23 -12.20
CA GLU A 105 -5.92 -1.76 -11.54
C GLU A 105 -5.45 -2.74 -10.44
N LEU A 106 -6.39 -3.30 -9.69
CA LEU A 106 -6.09 -4.29 -8.66
C LEU A 106 -5.51 -5.58 -9.24
N GLU A 107 -6.01 -6.06 -10.39
CA GLU A 107 -5.50 -7.26 -11.05
C GLU A 107 -4.04 -7.12 -11.54
N GLN A 108 -3.59 -5.89 -11.78
CA GLN A 108 -2.21 -5.60 -12.18
C GLN A 108 -1.23 -5.64 -11.00
N ILE A 109 -1.72 -5.52 -9.77
CA ILE A 109 -0.88 -5.54 -8.57
C ILE A 109 -0.74 -6.99 -8.11
N ARG A 110 0.39 -7.61 -8.50
CA ARG A 110 0.74 -8.99 -8.14
C ARG A 110 1.86 -9.00 -7.13
N PRO A 111 1.81 -9.87 -6.12
CA PRO A 111 2.84 -9.93 -5.11
C PRO A 111 4.12 -10.59 -5.65
N PHE A 112 5.26 -10.10 -5.16
CA PHE A 112 6.51 -10.84 -5.24
C PHE A 112 6.50 -11.98 -4.23
N LYS A 113 7.27 -13.03 -4.50
CA LYS A 113 7.47 -14.13 -3.55
C LYS A 113 8.05 -13.60 -2.23
N ALA A 114 7.41 -13.93 -1.13
CA ALA A 114 7.87 -13.54 0.19
C ALA A 114 8.92 -14.51 0.75
N VAL A 115 9.73 -14.02 1.69
CA VAL A 115 10.50 -14.88 2.58
C VAL A 115 9.56 -15.39 3.67
N PHE A 116 9.57 -16.69 3.91
CA PHE A 116 8.70 -17.35 4.87
C PHE A 116 9.47 -18.37 5.70
N ASP A 117 9.34 -18.29 7.01
CA ASP A 117 9.93 -19.23 7.95
C ASP A 117 8.83 -20.08 8.61
N PRO A 118 8.63 -21.34 8.17
CA PRO A 118 7.57 -22.21 8.70
C PRO A 118 7.79 -22.61 10.16
N GLU A 119 9.03 -22.54 10.67
CA GLU A 119 9.29 -22.79 12.08
C GLU A 119 8.77 -21.67 12.97
N TYR A 120 8.79 -20.43 12.45
CA TYR A 120 8.30 -19.25 13.16
C TYR A 120 6.78 -19.11 13.03
N VAL A 121 6.22 -19.36 11.84
CA VAL A 121 4.78 -19.19 11.56
C VAL A 121 4.12 -20.55 11.31
N LYS A 122 3.92 -21.30 12.36
CA LYS A 122 3.47 -22.72 12.32
C LYS A 122 2.03 -22.95 11.76
N ARG A 123 1.21 -21.90 11.68
CA ARG A 123 -0.21 -22.02 11.28
C ARG A 123 -0.50 -21.60 9.85
N LEU A 124 0.51 -21.13 9.11
CA LEU A 124 0.37 -20.72 7.72
C LEU A 124 1.25 -21.62 6.85
N ASN A 125 0.76 -21.95 5.67
CA ASN A 125 1.51 -22.65 4.63
C ASN A 125 1.51 -21.78 3.38
N GLY A 126 2.58 -21.04 3.15
CA GLY A 126 2.74 -20.26 1.95
C GLY A 126 3.16 -21.13 0.77
N THR A 127 2.55 -20.92 -0.38
CA THR A 127 2.89 -21.58 -1.66
C THR A 127 3.71 -20.69 -2.58
N TRP A 128 3.75 -19.39 -2.31
CA TRP A 128 4.44 -18.37 -3.11
C TRP A 128 5.63 -17.78 -2.33
N VAL A 129 6.60 -18.65 -2.03
CA VAL A 129 7.72 -18.31 -1.16
C VAL A 129 9.05 -18.42 -1.90
N LYS A 130 10.03 -17.66 -1.43
CA LYS A 130 11.41 -17.77 -1.90
C LYS A 130 12.06 -18.99 -1.29
N GLU A 131 12.90 -19.65 -2.07
CA GLU A 131 13.71 -20.78 -1.64
C GLU A 131 15.15 -20.34 -1.46
N GLY A 132 15.78 -20.76 -0.35
CA GLY A 132 17.17 -20.41 -0.05
C GLY A 132 17.81 -21.45 0.87
N LYS A 133 19.13 -21.53 0.82
CA LYS A 133 19.93 -22.50 1.61
C LYS A 133 19.95 -22.14 3.11
N ASN A 134 19.81 -20.87 3.40
CA ASN A 134 19.82 -20.33 4.76
C ASN A 134 19.19 -18.94 4.79
N ARG A 135 19.04 -18.34 5.98
CA ARG A 135 18.41 -17.03 6.17
C ARG A 135 19.15 -15.88 5.45
N TRP A 136 20.47 -15.96 5.31
CA TRP A 136 21.25 -14.94 4.61
C TRP A 136 20.93 -14.93 3.11
N ASP A 137 20.93 -16.12 2.51
CA ASP A 137 20.55 -16.29 1.10
C ASP A 137 19.13 -15.76 0.81
N LEU A 138 18.19 -16.00 1.73
CA LEU A 138 16.84 -15.46 1.65
C LEU A 138 16.79 -13.92 1.79
N MET A 139 17.61 -13.35 2.67
CA MET A 139 17.69 -11.89 2.85
C MET A 139 18.24 -11.18 1.61
N GLU A 140 19.22 -11.77 0.94
CA GLU A 140 19.81 -11.21 -0.28
C GLU A 140 18.84 -11.20 -1.48
N GLN A 141 17.76 -11.98 -1.40
CA GLN A 141 16.75 -12.06 -2.45
C GLN A 141 15.61 -11.03 -2.31
N VAL A 142 15.55 -10.27 -1.24
CA VAL A 142 14.53 -9.25 -0.96
C VAL A 142 15.05 -7.87 -1.29
#